data_ee029affad676dd6811dea2efc4375e8
#
_entry.id   ee029affad676dd6811dea2efc4375e8
#
_cell.length_a   1.000
_cell.length_b   1.000
_cell.length_c   1.000
_cell.angle_alpha   90.00
_cell.angle_beta   90.00
_cell.angle_gamma   90.00
#
_symmetry.space_group_name_H-M   'P 1'
#
loop_
_entity.id
_entity.type
_entity.pdbx_description
1 polymer ?
#
loop_
_entity_poly.entity_id
_entity_poly.type
_entity_poly.pdbx_seq_one_letter_code
_entity_poly.pdbx_strand_id
1 'polypeptide(L)'
;MGGEQFEQHDDREGPLELLQSLRSKATELLLREEWEESIQVYTKFIDLSRSQISKLGGSDPDPDPDLIHKLRKSLCLALCNRAEARAKLRDFVEAMMDCDQALEIESTHFKTLLCKGKVLLGLSKYASALECFKTALLDPQASDNLETVTGYMEKCKRLELQAKTGAFDLSDWILSGFRGRSPELAEFIGSIEIKKSETSGRGLFATKNIVAGTLILVTKAVATERGILGTGGEKAQLIMWKNFIEEVTESVKKCNRTHRLVSILSTGHDEDNLEIPDISIFRPDEAFETCGNSKQSLDTEKLLSILDVNSLVEDAVSAKVMGKNKEYYGVGLWTLASFINHSCLPNARRLHVGEYAIVHASRDIKAGEEITSAYFDVLSSPLEKRKEMAESWGFCCGCSRCKFESLLYVTNQEIRELEMGLERGVDAGNAVYMVEEGMKRWKVKGKDKGLLRASYWGVYDEIYSSERLMRRWGRKIPTMEVVVDSVSDVTGSDERLMKLLVEDVKKKNGGCSNITEMEKILKLGKGFYGKVVSKRKAMKTLLGLE
;
A
#
# COMPACT_ATOMS: atom_id res chain seq x y z
N MET A 1 -30.22 -0.42 -42.23
CA MET A 1 -31.60 -0.85 -41.95
C MET A 1 -31.51 -2.27 -41.40
N GLY A 2 -31.56 -2.41 -40.12
CA GLY A 2 -31.63 -3.66 -39.39
C GLY A 2 -32.50 -3.38 -38.18
N GLY A 3 -33.78 -3.79 -38.29
CA GLY A 3 -34.78 -3.52 -37.27
C GLY A 3 -34.51 -4.36 -36.03
N GLU A 4 -34.50 -3.74 -34.89
CA GLU A 4 -34.61 -4.38 -33.57
C GLU A 4 -36.01 -5.00 -33.48
N GLN A 5 -36.04 -6.31 -33.50
CA GLN A 5 -37.24 -7.06 -33.11
C GLN A 5 -37.34 -6.98 -31.57
N PHE A 6 -38.21 -6.09 -31.10
CA PHE A 6 -38.77 -6.18 -29.76
C PHE A 6 -39.64 -7.45 -29.72
N GLU A 7 -39.16 -8.52 -29.03
CA GLU A 7 -39.97 -9.65 -28.66
C GLU A 7 -41.16 -9.16 -27.80
N GLN A 8 -42.33 -9.16 -28.38
CA GLN A 8 -43.59 -9.02 -27.66
C GLN A 8 -43.75 -10.25 -26.77
N HIS A 9 -43.52 -10.06 -25.45
CA HIS A 9 -43.84 -11.05 -24.44
C HIS A 9 -45.39 -11.27 -24.44
N ASP A 10 -45.75 -12.52 -24.59
CA ASP A 10 -47.12 -13.04 -24.59
C ASP A 10 -47.83 -12.68 -23.26
N ASP A 11 -48.94 -11.95 -23.32
CA ASP A 11 -49.76 -11.45 -22.19
C ASP A 11 -50.49 -12.58 -21.39
N ARG A 12 -49.97 -13.79 -21.36
CA ARG A 12 -50.60 -14.96 -20.74
C ARG A 12 -49.94 -15.47 -19.46
N GLU A 13 -48.76 -14.99 -19.07
CA GLU A 13 -48.15 -15.42 -17.81
C GLU A 13 -48.72 -14.64 -16.62
N GLY A 14 -49.26 -15.36 -15.63
CA GLY A 14 -49.71 -14.73 -14.39
C GLY A 14 -48.55 -14.08 -13.62
N PRO A 15 -48.80 -13.03 -12.79
CA PRO A 15 -47.73 -12.29 -12.08
C PRO A 15 -46.82 -13.19 -11.22
N LEU A 16 -47.31 -14.33 -10.73
CA LEU A 16 -46.55 -15.31 -9.94
C LEU A 16 -45.63 -16.16 -10.81
N GLU A 17 -46.04 -16.52 -12.02
CA GLU A 17 -45.23 -17.28 -12.98
C GLU A 17 -44.06 -16.38 -13.48
N LEU A 18 -44.32 -15.11 -13.77
CA LEU A 18 -43.31 -14.14 -14.13
C LEU A 18 -42.28 -13.95 -13.00
N LEU A 19 -42.71 -13.87 -11.74
CA LEU A 19 -41.80 -13.79 -10.59
C LEU A 19 -40.90 -15.03 -10.50
N GLN A 20 -41.44 -16.22 -10.73
CA GLN A 20 -40.67 -17.46 -10.72
C GLN A 20 -39.64 -17.51 -11.85
N SER A 21 -40.01 -17.10 -13.05
CA SER A 21 -39.15 -17.00 -14.23
C SER A 21 -37.99 -16.03 -13.98
N LEU A 22 -38.30 -14.81 -13.51
CA LEU A 22 -37.28 -13.79 -13.19
C LEU A 22 -36.29 -14.27 -12.11
N ARG A 23 -36.80 -14.92 -11.04
CA ARG A 23 -35.96 -15.46 -9.98
C ARG A 23 -35.00 -16.53 -10.50
N SER A 24 -35.47 -17.44 -11.31
CA SER A 24 -34.65 -18.51 -11.90
C SER A 24 -33.56 -17.92 -12.79
N LYS A 25 -33.92 -17.01 -13.68
CA LYS A 25 -32.98 -16.31 -14.57
C LYS A 25 -31.92 -15.50 -13.80
N ALA A 26 -32.34 -14.74 -12.78
CA ALA A 26 -31.40 -13.95 -11.97
C ALA A 26 -30.41 -14.84 -11.21
N THR A 27 -30.87 -15.99 -10.69
CA THR A 27 -30.02 -16.95 -9.98
C THR A 27 -29.04 -17.65 -10.94
N GLU A 28 -29.48 -17.99 -12.16
CA GLU A 28 -28.60 -18.53 -13.19
C GLU A 28 -27.48 -17.56 -13.56
N LEU A 29 -27.80 -16.29 -13.80
CA LEU A 29 -26.82 -15.23 -14.09
C LEU A 29 -25.84 -15.02 -12.91
N LEU A 30 -26.35 -15.06 -11.67
CA LEU A 30 -25.51 -14.98 -10.47
C LEU A 30 -24.50 -16.14 -10.39
N LEU A 31 -24.94 -17.36 -10.72
CA LEU A 31 -24.08 -18.54 -10.72
C LEU A 31 -23.05 -18.53 -11.86
N ARG A 32 -23.36 -17.85 -12.97
CA ARG A 32 -22.44 -17.63 -14.10
C ARG A 32 -21.49 -16.47 -13.88
N GLU A 33 -21.60 -15.79 -12.74
CA GLU A 33 -20.81 -14.58 -12.41
C GLU A 33 -21.08 -13.39 -13.35
N GLU A 34 -22.24 -13.37 -14.03
CA GLU A 34 -22.74 -12.27 -14.85
C GLU A 34 -23.44 -11.25 -13.93
N TRP A 35 -22.60 -10.48 -13.19
CA TRP A 35 -23.06 -9.70 -12.03
C TRP A 35 -24.00 -8.55 -12.43
N GLU A 36 -23.70 -7.78 -13.48
CA GLU A 36 -24.48 -6.63 -13.93
C GLU A 36 -25.85 -7.05 -14.41
N GLU A 37 -25.92 -8.08 -15.24
CA GLU A 37 -27.17 -8.65 -15.76
C GLU A 37 -28.01 -9.24 -14.63
N SER A 38 -27.37 -9.94 -13.70
CA SER A 38 -28.04 -10.49 -12.51
C SER A 38 -28.69 -9.38 -11.67
N ILE A 39 -27.99 -8.26 -11.44
CA ILE A 39 -28.52 -7.08 -10.72
C ILE A 39 -29.75 -6.52 -11.43
N GLN A 40 -29.73 -6.40 -12.77
CA GLN A 40 -30.86 -5.89 -13.54
C GLN A 40 -32.10 -6.79 -13.40
N VAL A 41 -31.92 -8.11 -13.48
CA VAL A 41 -33.05 -9.07 -13.37
C VAL A 41 -33.58 -9.13 -11.93
N TYR A 42 -32.69 -9.13 -10.91
CA TYR A 42 -33.14 -9.04 -9.51
C TYR A 42 -33.87 -7.72 -9.24
N THR A 43 -33.49 -6.62 -9.84
CA THR A 43 -34.20 -5.34 -9.68
C THR A 43 -35.63 -5.44 -10.17
N LYS A 44 -35.85 -5.99 -11.37
CA LYS A 44 -37.21 -6.23 -11.89
C LYS A 44 -38.02 -7.16 -10.98
N PHE A 45 -37.40 -8.23 -10.47
CA PHE A 45 -38.06 -9.16 -9.55
C PHE A 45 -38.46 -8.45 -8.23
N ILE A 46 -37.58 -7.66 -7.64
CA ILE A 46 -37.81 -6.93 -6.39
C ILE A 46 -38.95 -5.95 -6.54
N ASP A 47 -38.97 -5.16 -7.63
CA ASP A 47 -40.02 -4.17 -7.90
C ASP A 47 -41.39 -4.84 -8.10
N LEU A 48 -41.43 -5.92 -8.86
CA LEU A 48 -42.66 -6.68 -9.07
C LEU A 48 -43.15 -7.35 -7.77
N SER A 49 -42.23 -7.92 -6.97
CA SER A 49 -42.57 -8.52 -5.67
C SER A 49 -43.16 -7.51 -4.70
N ARG A 50 -42.60 -6.31 -4.62
CA ARG A 50 -43.11 -5.22 -3.78
C ARG A 50 -44.50 -4.79 -4.23
N SER A 51 -44.70 -4.64 -5.54
CA SER A 51 -46.01 -4.31 -6.11
C SER A 51 -47.07 -5.37 -5.75
N GLN A 52 -46.72 -6.64 -5.86
CA GLN A 52 -47.65 -7.73 -5.52
C GLN A 52 -47.95 -7.77 -4.02
N ILE A 53 -46.96 -7.65 -3.16
CA ILE A 53 -47.14 -7.58 -1.70
C ILE A 53 -48.04 -6.41 -1.31
N SER A 54 -47.89 -5.26 -1.93
CA SER A 54 -48.71 -4.06 -1.69
C SER A 54 -50.17 -4.28 -2.12
N LYS A 55 -50.39 -4.92 -3.29
CA LYS A 55 -51.73 -5.23 -3.80
C LYS A 55 -52.48 -6.21 -2.89
N LEU A 56 -51.80 -7.27 -2.46
CA LEU A 56 -52.37 -8.30 -1.58
C LEU A 56 -52.63 -7.78 -0.16
N GLY A 57 -51.83 -6.78 0.33
CA GLY A 57 -51.98 -6.23 1.67
C GLY A 57 -52.96 -5.05 1.79
N GLY A 58 -53.38 -4.42 0.68
CA GLY A 58 -54.19 -3.20 0.70
C GLY A 58 -55.51 -3.25 -0.07
N SER A 59 -55.72 -4.19 -0.98
CA SER A 59 -56.88 -4.20 -1.89
C SER A 59 -57.68 -5.50 -1.87
N ASP A 60 -57.21 -6.52 -1.19
CA ASP A 60 -57.87 -7.82 -1.13
C ASP A 60 -58.68 -7.90 0.17
N PRO A 61 -60.00 -8.15 0.10
CA PRO A 61 -60.87 -8.31 1.29
C PRO A 61 -60.55 -9.55 2.11
N ASP A 62 -59.81 -10.54 1.55
CA ASP A 62 -59.38 -11.76 2.23
C ASP A 62 -57.94 -12.12 1.81
N PRO A 63 -56.92 -11.37 2.33
CA PRO A 63 -55.53 -11.59 1.91
C PRO A 63 -55.05 -12.96 2.38
N ASP A 64 -54.42 -13.74 1.47
CA ASP A 64 -53.74 -14.98 1.84
C ASP A 64 -52.42 -14.69 2.60
N PRO A 65 -52.38 -14.87 3.94
CA PRO A 65 -51.20 -14.58 4.77
C PRO A 65 -50.00 -15.44 4.41
N ASP A 66 -50.25 -16.69 3.95
CA ASP A 66 -49.20 -17.63 3.59
C ASP A 66 -48.49 -17.20 2.29
N LEU A 67 -49.28 -16.71 1.32
CA LEU A 67 -48.72 -16.19 0.09
C LEU A 67 -47.89 -14.92 0.33
N ILE A 68 -48.39 -13.99 1.14
CA ILE A 68 -47.63 -12.78 1.51
C ILE A 68 -46.33 -13.15 2.23
N HIS A 69 -46.37 -14.11 3.15
CA HIS A 69 -45.19 -14.58 3.85
C HIS A 69 -44.16 -15.23 2.88
N LYS A 70 -44.59 -16.06 1.94
CA LYS A 70 -43.73 -16.64 0.90
C LYS A 70 -43.10 -15.59 0.01
N LEU A 71 -43.87 -14.56 -0.41
CA LEU A 71 -43.36 -13.44 -1.22
C LEU A 71 -42.33 -12.62 -0.46
N ARG A 72 -42.56 -12.34 0.85
CA ARG A 72 -41.60 -11.62 1.68
C ARG A 72 -40.28 -12.39 1.83
N LYS A 73 -40.34 -13.71 2.09
CA LYS A 73 -39.12 -14.55 2.12
C LYS A 73 -38.37 -14.55 0.79
N SER A 74 -39.11 -14.65 -0.31
CA SER A 74 -38.51 -14.59 -1.65
C SER A 74 -37.89 -13.25 -1.96
N LEU A 75 -38.51 -12.16 -1.51
CA LEU A 75 -37.96 -10.80 -1.60
C LEU A 75 -36.68 -10.64 -0.76
N CYS A 76 -36.66 -11.14 0.48
CA CYS A 76 -35.46 -11.13 1.34
C CYS A 76 -34.28 -11.83 0.66
N LEU A 77 -34.50 -13.03 0.09
CA LEU A 77 -33.46 -13.76 -0.62
C LEU A 77 -32.98 -13.02 -1.89
N ALA A 78 -33.89 -12.40 -2.63
CA ALA A 78 -33.54 -11.64 -3.85
C ALA A 78 -32.70 -10.40 -3.54
N LEU A 79 -33.06 -9.67 -2.46
CA LEU A 79 -32.26 -8.55 -1.95
C LEU A 79 -30.86 -9.01 -1.52
N CYS A 80 -30.76 -10.13 -0.80
CA CYS A 80 -29.48 -10.72 -0.40
C CYS A 80 -28.61 -11.09 -1.62
N ASN A 81 -29.18 -11.74 -2.63
CA ASN A 81 -28.46 -12.14 -3.82
C ASN A 81 -28.02 -10.93 -4.67
N ARG A 82 -28.86 -9.88 -4.76
CA ARG A 82 -28.49 -8.62 -5.43
C ARG A 82 -27.36 -7.93 -4.67
N ALA A 83 -27.40 -7.91 -3.34
CA ALA A 83 -26.32 -7.41 -2.51
C ALA A 83 -25.00 -8.16 -2.75
N GLU A 84 -25.05 -9.48 -2.91
CA GLU A 84 -23.87 -10.27 -3.23
C GLU A 84 -23.27 -9.90 -4.60
N ALA A 85 -24.09 -9.76 -5.64
CA ALA A 85 -23.64 -9.33 -6.95
C ALA A 85 -23.03 -7.92 -6.93
N ARG A 86 -23.70 -6.97 -6.24
CA ARG A 86 -23.17 -5.60 -6.03
C ARG A 86 -21.85 -5.59 -5.27
N ALA A 87 -21.73 -6.43 -4.24
CA ALA A 87 -20.48 -6.56 -3.49
C ALA A 87 -19.32 -7.08 -4.34
N LYS A 88 -19.58 -7.97 -5.29
CA LYS A 88 -18.58 -8.45 -6.26
C LYS A 88 -18.09 -7.33 -7.19
N LEU A 89 -18.99 -6.44 -7.61
CA LEU A 89 -18.67 -5.24 -8.39
C LEU A 89 -18.07 -4.10 -7.54
N ARG A 90 -17.85 -4.32 -6.23
CA ARG A 90 -17.41 -3.33 -5.25
C ARG A 90 -18.39 -2.13 -5.06
N ASP A 91 -19.63 -2.30 -5.46
CA ASP A 91 -20.71 -1.36 -5.19
C ASP A 91 -21.25 -1.57 -3.76
N PHE A 92 -20.40 -1.26 -2.78
CA PHE A 92 -20.64 -1.61 -1.38
C PHE A 92 -21.82 -0.86 -0.74
N VAL A 93 -22.12 0.33 -1.23
CA VAL A 93 -23.21 1.15 -0.65
C VAL A 93 -24.56 0.59 -1.01
N GLU A 94 -24.77 0.36 -2.28
CA GLU A 94 -26.00 -0.25 -2.78
C GLU A 94 -26.15 -1.69 -2.23
N ALA A 95 -25.03 -2.43 -2.05
CA ALA A 95 -25.03 -3.73 -1.40
C ALA A 95 -25.47 -3.63 0.07
N MET A 96 -25.01 -2.60 0.82
CA MET A 96 -25.45 -2.35 2.20
C MET A 96 -26.94 -2.04 2.28
N MET A 97 -27.45 -1.17 1.39
CA MET A 97 -28.88 -0.84 1.34
C MET A 97 -29.74 -2.10 1.09
N ASP A 98 -29.33 -2.97 0.19
CA ASP A 98 -30.02 -4.24 -0.04
C ASP A 98 -29.97 -5.16 1.17
N CYS A 99 -28.83 -5.26 1.84
CA CYS A 99 -28.70 -6.03 3.07
C CYS A 99 -29.62 -5.49 4.19
N ASP A 100 -29.67 -4.18 4.36
CA ASP A 100 -30.51 -3.56 5.39
C ASP A 100 -31.99 -3.82 5.13
N GLN A 101 -32.45 -3.65 3.89
CA GLN A 101 -33.82 -3.97 3.48
C GLN A 101 -34.17 -5.47 3.64
N ALA A 102 -33.23 -6.36 3.37
CA ALA A 102 -33.43 -7.78 3.60
C ALA A 102 -33.56 -8.11 5.10
N LEU A 103 -32.75 -7.45 5.95
CA LEU A 103 -32.80 -7.63 7.42
C LEU A 103 -34.01 -6.98 8.08
N GLU A 104 -34.65 -5.98 7.45
CA GLU A 104 -35.97 -5.48 7.86
C GLU A 104 -37.07 -6.55 7.69
N ILE A 105 -36.92 -7.44 6.71
CA ILE A 105 -37.87 -8.55 6.48
C ILE A 105 -37.56 -9.73 7.43
N GLU A 106 -36.30 -10.09 7.57
CA GLU A 106 -35.84 -11.21 8.40
C GLU A 106 -34.52 -10.84 9.09
N SER A 107 -34.62 -10.40 10.35
CA SER A 107 -33.51 -9.76 11.10
C SER A 107 -32.31 -10.68 11.37
N THR A 108 -32.52 -12.01 11.35
CA THR A 108 -31.49 -13.03 11.60
C THR A 108 -31.12 -13.84 10.35
N HIS A 109 -31.55 -13.40 9.16
CA HIS A 109 -31.27 -14.14 7.92
C HIS A 109 -29.77 -14.34 7.70
N PHE A 110 -29.31 -15.59 7.84
CA PHE A 110 -27.89 -15.98 7.86
C PHE A 110 -27.11 -15.45 6.66
N LYS A 111 -27.61 -15.71 5.43
CA LYS A 111 -26.92 -15.30 4.20
C LYS A 111 -26.77 -13.79 4.10
N THR A 112 -27.78 -13.02 4.51
CA THR A 112 -27.73 -11.55 4.48
C THR A 112 -26.73 -11.02 5.49
N LEU A 113 -26.71 -11.55 6.73
CA LEU A 113 -25.73 -11.15 7.74
C LEU A 113 -24.31 -11.48 7.32
N LEU A 114 -24.09 -12.64 6.69
CA LEU A 114 -22.80 -13.03 6.15
C LEU A 114 -22.37 -12.10 5.00
N CYS A 115 -23.28 -11.75 4.09
CA CYS A 115 -23.03 -10.79 3.01
C CYS A 115 -22.71 -9.40 3.56
N LYS A 116 -23.55 -8.89 4.47
CA LYS A 116 -23.35 -7.59 5.13
C LYS A 116 -21.99 -7.51 5.85
N GLY A 117 -21.64 -8.56 6.60
CA GLY A 117 -20.34 -8.65 7.26
C GLY A 117 -19.16 -8.60 6.28
N LYS A 118 -19.25 -9.27 5.13
CA LYS A 118 -18.22 -9.20 4.08
C LYS A 118 -18.12 -7.82 3.44
N VAL A 119 -19.25 -7.15 3.19
CA VAL A 119 -19.29 -5.78 2.67
C VAL A 119 -18.66 -4.81 3.66
N LEU A 120 -19.00 -4.92 4.95
CA LEU A 120 -18.41 -4.10 6.02
C LEU A 120 -16.89 -4.34 6.16
N LEU A 121 -16.41 -5.58 5.98
CA LEU A 121 -14.97 -5.85 5.90
C LEU A 121 -14.32 -5.14 4.71
N GLY A 122 -14.97 -5.14 3.55
CA GLY A 122 -14.50 -4.41 2.36
C GLY A 122 -14.43 -2.89 2.58
N LEU A 123 -15.32 -2.37 3.44
CA LEU A 123 -15.36 -0.97 3.85
C LEU A 123 -14.45 -0.66 5.06
N SER A 124 -13.64 -1.61 5.51
CA SER A 124 -12.77 -1.50 6.69
C SER A 124 -13.51 -1.24 8.03
N LYS A 125 -14.81 -1.56 8.09
CA LYS A 125 -15.65 -1.42 9.29
C LYS A 125 -15.64 -2.70 10.13
N TYR A 126 -14.49 -3.00 10.71
CA TYR A 126 -14.21 -4.30 11.33
C TYR A 126 -15.09 -4.61 12.53
N ALA A 127 -15.38 -3.63 13.38
CA ALA A 127 -16.25 -3.80 14.55
C ALA A 127 -17.68 -4.14 14.14
N SER A 128 -18.24 -3.38 13.18
CA SER A 128 -19.60 -3.63 12.66
C SER A 128 -19.69 -4.97 11.91
N ALA A 129 -18.66 -5.33 11.16
CA ALA A 129 -18.58 -6.65 10.51
C ALA A 129 -18.58 -7.78 11.55
N LEU A 130 -17.83 -7.63 12.63
CA LEU A 130 -17.79 -8.61 13.73
C LEU A 130 -19.17 -8.82 14.36
N GLU A 131 -19.93 -7.74 14.58
CA GLU A 131 -21.30 -7.87 15.12
C GLU A 131 -22.24 -8.59 14.14
N CYS A 132 -22.15 -8.32 12.82
CA CYS A 132 -22.92 -9.08 11.84
C CYS A 132 -22.60 -10.59 11.89
N PHE A 133 -21.32 -10.96 11.98
CA PHE A 133 -20.94 -12.38 12.05
C PHE A 133 -21.36 -13.03 13.37
N LYS A 134 -21.33 -12.32 14.50
CA LYS A 134 -21.85 -12.80 15.79
C LYS A 134 -23.36 -13.05 15.70
N THR A 135 -24.11 -12.10 15.12
CA THR A 135 -25.55 -12.22 14.95
C THR A 135 -25.90 -13.39 14.00
N ALA A 136 -25.11 -13.60 12.95
CA ALA A 136 -25.30 -14.73 12.04
C ALA A 136 -25.20 -16.10 12.73
N LEU A 137 -24.43 -16.22 13.81
CA LEU A 137 -24.32 -17.46 14.60
C LEU A 137 -25.61 -17.79 15.38
N LEU A 138 -26.57 -16.87 15.49
CA LEU A 138 -27.86 -17.12 16.14
C LEU A 138 -28.84 -17.89 15.22
N ASP A 139 -28.57 -17.90 13.92
CA ASP A 139 -29.40 -18.66 12.96
C ASP A 139 -29.06 -20.17 13.03
N PRO A 140 -30.03 -21.06 13.07
CA PRO A 140 -29.81 -22.51 13.03
C PRO A 140 -28.97 -23.02 11.85
N GLN A 141 -29.02 -22.33 10.70
CA GLN A 141 -28.20 -22.64 9.52
C GLN A 141 -26.68 -22.35 9.71
N ALA A 142 -26.31 -21.65 10.78
CA ALA A 142 -24.91 -21.33 11.08
C ALA A 142 -24.08 -22.56 11.43
N SER A 143 -24.69 -23.66 11.91
CA SER A 143 -23.98 -24.88 12.31
C SER A 143 -23.11 -25.46 11.19
N ASP A 144 -23.63 -25.48 9.97
CA ASP A 144 -22.92 -26.00 8.79
C ASP A 144 -21.82 -25.07 8.27
N ASN A 145 -21.80 -23.83 8.74
CA ASN A 145 -20.89 -22.77 8.30
C ASN A 145 -20.02 -22.21 9.45
N LEU A 146 -20.00 -22.87 10.60
CA LEU A 146 -19.36 -22.38 11.82
C LEU A 146 -17.88 -22.02 11.63
N GLU A 147 -17.12 -22.87 10.95
CA GLU A 147 -15.69 -22.64 10.68
C GLU A 147 -15.49 -21.37 9.83
N THR A 148 -16.30 -21.21 8.78
CA THR A 148 -16.24 -20.03 7.90
C THR A 148 -16.56 -18.75 8.66
N VAL A 149 -17.62 -18.72 9.45
CA VAL A 149 -18.02 -17.55 10.24
C VAL A 149 -16.98 -17.21 11.30
N THR A 150 -16.47 -18.23 12.01
CA THR A 150 -15.41 -18.07 13.02
C THR A 150 -14.15 -17.49 12.38
N GLY A 151 -13.75 -17.96 11.20
CA GLY A 151 -12.62 -17.42 10.45
C GLY A 151 -12.79 -15.92 10.11
N TYR A 152 -14.00 -15.50 9.70
CA TYR A 152 -14.29 -14.08 9.49
C TYR A 152 -14.26 -13.28 10.79
N MET A 153 -14.73 -13.82 11.90
CA MET A 153 -14.68 -13.13 13.20
C MET A 153 -13.24 -12.92 13.68
N GLU A 154 -12.39 -13.94 13.55
CA GLU A 154 -10.96 -13.83 13.87
C GLU A 154 -10.25 -12.81 12.96
N LYS A 155 -10.59 -12.81 11.67
CA LYS A 155 -10.13 -11.82 10.71
C LYS A 155 -10.53 -10.40 11.14
N CYS A 156 -11.79 -10.17 11.52
CA CYS A 156 -12.26 -8.87 12.01
C CYS A 156 -11.46 -8.40 13.22
N LYS A 157 -11.30 -9.26 14.24
CA LYS A 157 -10.55 -8.95 15.47
C LYS A 157 -9.10 -8.56 15.15
N ARG A 158 -8.45 -9.34 14.27
CA ARG A 158 -7.06 -9.07 13.86
C ARG A 158 -6.93 -7.74 13.12
N LEU A 159 -7.80 -7.48 12.13
CA LEU A 159 -7.75 -6.24 11.35
C LEU A 159 -8.12 -5.01 12.21
N GLU A 160 -9.07 -5.13 13.11
CA GLU A 160 -9.43 -4.07 14.06
C GLU A 160 -8.25 -3.73 15.00
N LEU A 161 -7.57 -4.75 15.52
CA LEU A 161 -6.36 -4.55 16.33
C LEU A 161 -5.27 -3.84 15.53
N GLN A 162 -5.02 -4.25 14.29
CA GLN A 162 -4.06 -3.60 13.40
C GLN A 162 -4.41 -2.14 13.16
N ALA A 163 -5.68 -1.84 12.82
CA ALA A 163 -6.15 -0.48 12.56
C ALA A 163 -6.00 0.45 13.77
N LYS A 164 -6.28 -0.06 14.97
CA LYS A 164 -6.25 0.74 16.22
C LYS A 164 -4.84 0.92 16.78
N THR A 165 -3.99 -0.09 16.68
CA THR A 165 -2.72 -0.12 17.42
C THR A 165 -1.47 -0.06 16.54
N GLY A 166 -1.60 -0.29 15.24
CA GLY A 166 -0.45 -0.46 14.36
C GLY A 166 0.36 -1.74 14.66
N ALA A 167 -0.23 -2.74 15.32
CA ALA A 167 0.42 -4.00 15.63
C ALA A 167 0.31 -4.98 14.45
N PHE A 168 1.35 -5.06 13.64
CA PHE A 168 1.45 -5.97 12.51
C PHE A 168 2.59 -6.96 12.76
N ASP A 169 2.40 -8.23 12.39
CA ASP A 169 3.48 -9.21 12.31
C ASP A 169 3.49 -9.83 10.90
N LEU A 170 4.47 -9.46 10.12
CA LEU A 170 4.72 -9.95 8.77
C LEU A 170 5.97 -10.85 8.71
N SER A 171 6.47 -11.27 9.88
CA SER A 171 7.75 -11.97 10.00
C SER A 171 7.82 -13.21 9.13
N ASP A 172 6.83 -14.08 9.21
CA ASP A 172 6.85 -15.35 8.49
C ASP A 172 6.84 -15.14 6.97
N TRP A 173 6.06 -14.18 6.49
CA TRP A 173 5.98 -13.87 5.07
C TRP A 173 7.26 -13.21 4.53
N ILE A 174 7.81 -12.21 5.25
CA ILE A 174 9.04 -11.52 4.84
C ILE A 174 10.24 -12.47 4.92
N LEU A 175 10.40 -13.21 6.03
CA LEU A 175 11.56 -14.07 6.27
C LEU A 175 11.53 -15.36 5.45
N SER A 176 10.37 -15.81 4.99
CA SER A 176 10.25 -16.91 4.01
C SER A 176 10.62 -16.50 2.58
N GLY A 177 11.04 -15.26 2.36
CA GLY A 177 11.33 -14.72 1.03
C GLY A 177 10.07 -14.37 0.24
N PHE A 178 9.03 -13.90 0.94
CA PHE A 178 7.76 -13.44 0.38
C PHE A 178 6.95 -14.54 -0.33
N ARG A 179 7.08 -15.77 0.14
CA ARG A 179 6.37 -16.92 -0.44
C ARG A 179 4.90 -16.93 -0.03
N GLY A 180 4.04 -17.34 -0.96
CA GLY A 180 2.61 -17.44 -0.75
C GLY A 180 1.83 -16.15 -1.05
N ARG A 181 0.55 -16.14 -0.67
CA ARG A 181 -0.34 -14.98 -0.87
C ARG A 181 0.05 -13.85 0.08
N SER A 182 0.08 -12.62 -0.44
CA SER A 182 0.31 -11.45 0.41
C SER A 182 -0.74 -11.37 1.53
N PRO A 183 -0.33 -11.01 2.76
CA PRO A 183 -1.26 -10.91 3.88
C PRO A 183 -2.25 -9.76 3.66
N GLU A 184 -3.49 -9.98 4.07
CA GLU A 184 -4.48 -8.90 4.19
C GLU A 184 -4.15 -8.04 5.42
N LEU A 185 -4.08 -6.73 5.21
CA LEU A 185 -3.72 -5.75 6.22
C LEU A 185 -4.88 -4.76 6.45
N ALA A 186 -4.90 -4.16 7.63
CA ALA A 186 -5.74 -2.99 7.89
C ALA A 186 -4.97 -1.70 7.53
N GLU A 187 -5.69 -0.66 7.17
CA GLU A 187 -5.11 0.68 7.12
C GLU A 187 -4.83 1.19 8.53
N PHE A 188 -3.73 1.92 8.70
CA PHE A 188 -3.31 2.49 9.97
C PHE A 188 -2.68 3.86 9.75
N ILE A 189 -3.07 4.82 10.56
CA ILE A 189 -2.50 6.17 10.58
C ILE A 189 -1.98 6.44 12.00
N GLY A 190 -0.68 6.62 12.11
CA GLY A 190 -0.01 6.87 13.39
C GLY A 190 -0.11 8.33 13.85
N SER A 191 0.88 8.75 14.64
CA SER A 191 0.95 10.12 15.19
C SER A 191 1.55 11.09 14.17
N ILE A 192 0.78 11.44 13.14
CA ILE A 192 1.18 12.30 12.02
C ILE A 192 0.09 13.32 11.70
N GLU A 193 0.48 14.39 11.03
CA GLU A 193 -0.37 15.44 10.50
C GLU A 193 0.16 15.95 9.16
N ILE A 194 -0.68 16.61 8.37
CA ILE A 194 -0.27 17.25 7.11
C ILE A 194 -0.08 18.73 7.37
N LYS A 195 1.04 19.28 6.92
CA LYS A 195 1.38 20.70 7.02
C LYS A 195 2.04 21.21 5.75
N LYS A 196 2.19 22.55 5.63
CA LYS A 196 3.04 23.15 4.62
C LYS A 196 4.50 22.77 4.89
N SER A 197 5.18 22.26 3.87
CA SER A 197 6.61 21.94 3.93
C SER A 197 7.45 23.18 3.59
N GLU A 198 8.58 23.32 4.24
CA GLU A 198 9.56 24.39 3.90
C GLU A 198 10.31 24.10 2.59
N THR A 199 10.28 22.86 2.13
CA THR A 199 11.05 22.40 0.96
C THR A 199 10.21 22.14 -0.27
N SER A 200 8.94 21.72 -0.10
CA SER A 200 8.10 21.37 -1.24
C SER A 200 6.62 21.25 -0.83
N GLY A 201 5.80 22.20 -1.20
CA GLY A 201 4.34 22.15 -1.06
C GLY A 201 3.84 21.71 0.33
N ARG A 202 3.17 20.56 0.39
CA ARG A 202 2.63 19.96 1.61
C ARG A 202 3.38 18.69 1.96
N GLY A 203 3.58 18.43 3.28
CA GLY A 203 4.29 17.27 3.77
C GLY A 203 3.61 16.59 4.95
N LEU A 204 4.04 15.37 5.28
CA LEU A 204 3.67 14.69 6.51
C LEU A 204 4.65 15.04 7.63
N PHE A 205 4.12 15.34 8.81
CA PHE A 205 4.92 15.72 9.99
C PHE A 205 4.57 14.83 11.19
N ALA A 206 5.58 14.51 11.98
CA ALA A 206 5.41 13.75 13.21
C ALA A 206 4.78 14.65 14.31
N THR A 207 3.67 14.23 14.90
CA THR A 207 3.05 14.95 16.06
C THR A 207 3.67 14.58 17.39
N LYS A 208 4.44 13.47 17.45
CA LYS A 208 5.16 12.95 18.62
C LYS A 208 6.53 12.40 18.19
N ASN A 209 7.42 12.20 19.17
CA ASN A 209 8.68 11.50 18.90
C ASN A 209 8.40 10.06 18.45
N ILE A 210 9.01 9.65 17.35
CA ILE A 210 8.86 8.33 16.73
C ILE A 210 10.22 7.65 16.76
N VAL A 211 10.34 6.50 17.42
CA VAL A 211 11.59 5.74 17.45
C VAL A 211 11.75 4.87 16.19
N ALA A 212 13.00 4.61 15.81
CA ALA A 212 13.34 3.78 14.65
C ALA A 212 12.56 2.44 14.63
N GLY A 213 12.08 2.07 13.46
CA GLY A 213 11.27 0.88 13.21
C GLY A 213 9.79 1.01 13.58
N THR A 214 9.37 2.12 14.19
CA THR A 214 7.95 2.34 14.50
C THR A 214 7.16 2.57 13.21
N LEU A 215 6.02 1.92 13.10
CA LEU A 215 5.09 2.08 12.00
C LEU A 215 4.50 3.50 12.02
N ILE A 216 4.51 4.15 10.87
CA ILE A 216 4.00 5.51 10.67
C ILE A 216 2.62 5.44 10.04
N LEU A 217 2.49 4.69 8.93
CA LEU A 217 1.21 4.46 8.27
C LEU A 217 1.21 3.14 7.49
N VAL A 218 0.01 2.58 7.31
CA VAL A 218 -0.32 1.55 6.33
C VAL A 218 -1.51 2.08 5.55
N THR A 219 -1.37 2.20 4.24
CA THR A 219 -2.43 2.73 3.39
C THR A 219 -2.63 1.84 2.16
N LYS A 220 -3.89 1.65 1.78
CA LYS A 220 -4.28 0.89 0.60
C LYS A 220 -4.19 1.77 -0.64
N ALA A 221 -3.76 1.21 -1.76
CA ALA A 221 -3.73 1.89 -3.04
C ALA A 221 -5.14 2.15 -3.58
N VAL A 222 -5.29 3.24 -4.32
CA VAL A 222 -6.46 3.47 -5.20
C VAL A 222 -6.46 2.45 -6.34
N ALA A 223 -5.30 2.28 -6.96
CA ALA A 223 -5.02 1.26 -7.97
C ALA A 223 -3.52 0.92 -7.98
N THR A 224 -3.18 -0.27 -8.48
CA THR A 224 -1.79 -0.71 -8.68
C THR A 224 -1.69 -1.55 -9.93
N GLU A 225 -0.64 -1.37 -10.72
CA GLU A 225 -0.30 -2.22 -11.85
C GLU A 225 1.10 -2.77 -11.69
N ARG A 226 1.27 -4.08 -11.95
CA ARG A 226 2.53 -4.81 -11.71
C ARG A 226 2.80 -5.81 -12.80
N GLY A 227 4.07 -5.94 -13.19
CA GLY A 227 4.45 -6.95 -14.18
C GLY A 227 5.95 -7.07 -14.38
N ILE A 228 6.30 -7.96 -15.28
CA ILE A 228 7.65 -8.15 -15.77
C ILE A 228 7.73 -7.59 -17.19
N LEU A 229 8.60 -6.61 -17.41
CA LEU A 229 8.68 -5.88 -18.67
C LEU A 229 9.20 -6.75 -19.84
N GLY A 230 10.08 -7.70 -19.55
CA GLY A 230 10.67 -8.59 -20.57
C GLY A 230 11.42 -7.85 -21.68
N THR A 231 11.56 -8.48 -22.83
CA THR A 231 12.29 -7.93 -24.00
C THR A 231 11.57 -6.76 -24.70
N GLY A 232 10.32 -6.48 -24.34
CA GLY A 232 9.52 -5.36 -24.86
C GLY A 232 9.37 -4.18 -23.91
N GLY A 233 10.35 -3.95 -23.03
CA GLY A 233 10.30 -3.09 -21.83
C GLY A 233 9.47 -1.82 -21.92
N GLU A 234 9.80 -0.89 -22.82
CA GLU A 234 9.08 0.39 -22.94
C GLU A 234 7.61 0.21 -23.37
N LYS A 235 7.35 -0.65 -24.33
CA LYS A 235 5.97 -0.91 -24.79
C LYS A 235 5.12 -1.60 -23.73
N ALA A 236 5.71 -2.55 -23.01
CA ALA A 236 5.04 -3.21 -21.89
C ALA A 236 4.74 -2.20 -20.77
N GLN A 237 5.68 -1.33 -20.45
CA GLN A 237 5.49 -0.26 -19.45
C GLN A 237 4.36 0.71 -19.84
N LEU A 238 4.28 1.12 -21.10
CA LEU A 238 3.19 1.97 -21.60
C LEU A 238 1.81 1.30 -21.46
N ILE A 239 1.71 0.00 -21.73
CA ILE A 239 0.47 -0.76 -21.53
C ILE A 239 0.09 -0.78 -20.05
N MET A 240 1.05 -1.02 -19.17
CA MET A 240 0.81 -1.01 -17.72
C MET A 240 0.35 0.37 -17.24
N TRP A 241 0.96 1.45 -17.72
CA TRP A 241 0.51 2.80 -17.42
C TRP A 241 -0.93 3.06 -17.89
N LYS A 242 -1.27 2.61 -19.09
CA LYS A 242 -2.64 2.71 -19.61
C LYS A 242 -3.64 1.99 -18.69
N ASN A 243 -3.38 0.73 -18.35
CA ASN A 243 -4.24 -0.06 -17.46
C ASN A 243 -4.38 0.62 -16.09
N PHE A 244 -3.28 1.10 -15.53
CA PHE A 244 -3.27 1.82 -14.25
C PHE A 244 -4.13 3.09 -14.28
N ILE A 245 -4.01 3.91 -15.34
CA ILE A 245 -4.81 5.13 -15.51
C ILE A 245 -6.30 4.79 -15.63
N GLU A 246 -6.64 3.74 -16.40
CA GLU A 246 -8.01 3.25 -16.55
C GLU A 246 -8.58 2.81 -15.21
N GLU A 247 -7.83 2.03 -14.41
CA GLU A 247 -8.26 1.55 -13.09
C GLU A 247 -8.45 2.70 -12.08
N VAL A 248 -7.55 3.69 -12.06
CA VAL A 248 -7.71 4.88 -11.21
C VAL A 248 -8.95 5.66 -11.64
N THR A 249 -9.15 5.86 -12.94
CA THR A 249 -10.29 6.59 -13.50
C THR A 249 -11.61 5.94 -13.09
N GLU A 250 -11.71 4.62 -13.21
CA GLU A 250 -12.88 3.86 -12.79
C GLU A 250 -13.11 3.94 -11.27
N SER A 251 -12.04 3.83 -10.47
CA SER A 251 -12.13 3.93 -9.01
C SER A 251 -12.62 5.32 -8.56
N VAL A 252 -12.15 6.37 -9.22
CA VAL A 252 -12.58 7.77 -8.98
C VAL A 252 -14.05 7.98 -9.34
N LYS A 253 -14.52 7.40 -10.46
CA LYS A 253 -15.93 7.50 -10.89
C LYS A 253 -16.88 6.75 -9.95
N LYS A 254 -16.47 5.57 -9.48
CA LYS A 254 -17.33 4.68 -8.66
C LYS A 254 -17.42 5.09 -7.19
N CYS A 255 -16.45 5.88 -6.67
CA CYS A 255 -16.39 6.20 -5.24
C CYS A 255 -16.11 7.69 -4.98
N ASN A 256 -17.09 8.39 -4.40
CA ASN A 256 -16.95 9.80 -4.02
C ASN A 256 -15.78 10.05 -3.05
N ARG A 257 -15.53 9.15 -2.11
CA ARG A 257 -14.38 9.25 -1.22
C ARG A 257 -13.08 9.21 -2.00
N THR A 258 -12.93 8.25 -2.92
CA THR A 258 -11.75 8.15 -3.80
C THR A 258 -11.60 9.40 -4.64
N HIS A 259 -12.69 9.89 -5.24
CA HIS A 259 -12.69 11.15 -6.00
C HIS A 259 -12.16 12.31 -5.16
N ARG A 260 -12.68 12.49 -3.94
CA ARG A 260 -12.24 13.55 -3.02
C ARG A 260 -10.77 13.41 -2.64
N LEU A 261 -10.32 12.22 -2.26
CA LEU A 261 -8.93 11.96 -1.87
C LEU A 261 -7.94 12.15 -3.02
N VAL A 262 -8.32 11.82 -4.25
CA VAL A 262 -7.47 12.05 -5.43
C VAL A 262 -7.47 13.53 -5.82
N SER A 263 -8.61 14.20 -5.75
CA SER A 263 -8.75 15.61 -6.16
C SER A 263 -7.93 16.61 -5.33
N ILE A 264 -7.56 16.25 -4.10
CA ILE A 264 -6.73 17.09 -3.21
C ILE A 264 -5.23 16.91 -3.42
N LEU A 265 -4.81 15.93 -4.24
CA LEU A 265 -3.40 15.71 -4.51
C LEU A 265 -2.82 16.83 -5.39
N SER A 266 -1.51 16.98 -5.36
CA SER A 266 -0.79 17.94 -6.17
C SER A 266 -0.87 17.61 -7.66
N THR A 267 -0.93 18.64 -8.50
CA THR A 267 -0.76 18.55 -9.96
C THR A 267 0.63 18.99 -10.41
N GLY A 268 1.52 19.33 -9.46
CA GLY A 268 2.84 19.92 -9.76
C GLY A 268 2.82 21.42 -10.01
N HIS A 269 1.63 22.04 -10.02
CA HIS A 269 1.44 23.46 -10.21
C HIS A 269 0.72 24.07 -8.99
N ASP A 270 0.99 25.33 -8.69
CA ASP A 270 0.32 26.12 -7.63
C ASP A 270 0.34 25.51 -6.21
N GLU A 271 1.42 24.80 -5.86
CA GLU A 271 1.58 24.14 -4.55
C GLU A 271 1.34 25.08 -3.35
N ASP A 272 1.68 26.36 -3.49
CA ASP A 272 1.51 27.34 -2.42
C ASP A 272 0.05 27.67 -2.09
N ASN A 273 -0.87 27.45 -3.02
CA ASN A 273 -2.30 27.76 -2.90
C ASN A 273 -3.16 26.55 -2.54
N LEU A 274 -2.58 25.34 -2.45
CA LEU A 274 -3.34 24.14 -2.13
C LEU A 274 -3.74 24.12 -0.66
N GLU A 275 -5.00 23.83 -0.41
CA GLU A 275 -5.53 23.62 0.94
C GLU A 275 -4.80 22.47 1.64
N ILE A 276 -4.50 22.63 2.93
CA ILE A 276 -3.93 21.58 3.78
C ILE A 276 -5.08 20.72 4.30
N PRO A 277 -5.22 19.47 3.85
CA PRO A 277 -6.31 18.64 4.30
C PRO A 277 -6.09 18.14 5.73
N ASP A 278 -7.18 18.01 6.48
CA ASP A 278 -7.11 17.34 7.76
C ASP A 278 -6.85 15.84 7.60
N ILE A 279 -6.01 15.27 8.47
CA ILE A 279 -5.61 13.86 8.40
C ILE A 279 -6.81 12.90 8.59
N SER A 280 -7.89 13.33 9.22
CA SER A 280 -9.08 12.52 9.48
C SER A 280 -9.75 12.05 8.18
N ILE A 281 -9.71 12.83 7.12
CA ILE A 281 -10.34 12.46 5.83
C ILE A 281 -9.77 11.15 5.24
N PHE A 282 -8.56 10.76 5.63
CA PHE A 282 -7.92 9.51 5.21
C PHE A 282 -8.32 8.32 6.07
N ARG A 283 -9.01 8.54 7.22
CA ARG A 283 -9.46 7.44 8.09
C ARG A 283 -10.71 6.77 7.53
N PRO A 284 -10.74 5.42 7.43
CA PRO A 284 -11.90 4.71 6.89
C PRO A 284 -13.19 4.92 7.72
N ASP A 285 -13.06 5.12 9.05
CA ASP A 285 -14.18 5.13 9.98
C ASP A 285 -14.98 6.45 9.99
N GLU A 286 -14.36 7.58 9.65
CA GLU A 286 -14.99 8.89 9.78
C GLU A 286 -15.79 9.31 8.53
N ALA A 287 -15.55 8.68 7.38
CA ALA A 287 -16.17 9.03 6.12
C ALA A 287 -17.24 8.04 5.65
N PHE A 288 -18.31 7.84 6.44
CA PHE A 288 -19.53 7.26 5.88
C PHE A 288 -20.40 8.36 5.25
N GLU A 289 -19.82 9.14 4.40
CA GLU A 289 -20.59 9.88 3.42
C GLU A 289 -20.99 8.87 2.32
N THR A 290 -22.28 8.79 2.10
CA THR A 290 -22.92 8.02 1.04
C THR A 290 -22.07 8.08 -0.23
N CYS A 291 -21.49 6.94 -0.63
CA CYS A 291 -20.94 6.79 -1.97
C CYS A 291 -22.13 6.84 -2.96
N GLY A 292 -22.62 8.02 -3.25
CA GLY A 292 -23.40 8.25 -4.44
C GLY A 292 -22.42 8.37 -5.62
N ASN A 293 -22.82 7.97 -6.79
CA ASN A 293 -22.04 8.22 -8.00
C ASN A 293 -21.67 9.70 -8.03
N SER A 294 -20.39 10.00 -8.03
CA SER A 294 -19.90 11.37 -8.20
C SER A 294 -20.43 11.89 -9.52
N LYS A 295 -21.34 12.87 -9.47
CA LYS A 295 -21.81 13.57 -10.67
C LYS A 295 -20.73 14.48 -11.27
N GLN A 296 -19.62 14.68 -10.54
CA GLN A 296 -18.48 15.45 -11.01
C GLN A 296 -17.39 14.49 -11.51
N SER A 297 -17.23 14.40 -12.82
CA SER A 297 -16.06 13.77 -13.40
C SER A 297 -14.83 14.64 -13.11
N LEU A 298 -13.76 14.04 -12.60
CA LEU A 298 -12.46 14.69 -12.59
C LEU A 298 -12.08 14.93 -14.07
N ASP A 299 -11.62 16.14 -14.38
CA ASP A 299 -11.09 16.43 -15.70
C ASP A 299 -9.88 15.50 -15.97
N THR A 300 -9.85 14.92 -17.17
CA THR A 300 -8.82 13.94 -17.55
C THR A 300 -7.42 14.55 -17.50
N GLU A 301 -7.25 15.82 -17.93
CA GLU A 301 -5.95 16.48 -17.88
C GLU A 301 -5.48 16.68 -16.44
N LYS A 302 -6.39 17.09 -15.55
CA LYS A 302 -6.10 17.21 -14.12
C LYS A 302 -5.74 15.86 -13.50
N LEU A 303 -6.46 14.80 -13.85
CA LEU A 303 -6.14 13.46 -13.35
C LEU A 303 -4.74 13.00 -13.80
N LEU A 304 -4.41 13.20 -15.07
CA LEU A 304 -3.08 12.85 -15.60
C LEU A 304 -1.97 13.64 -14.88
N SER A 305 -2.15 14.95 -14.68
CA SER A 305 -1.20 15.77 -13.93
C SER A 305 -1.03 15.29 -12.48
N ILE A 306 -2.13 14.89 -11.82
CA ILE A 306 -2.08 14.28 -10.48
C ILE A 306 -1.27 12.98 -10.50
N LEU A 307 -1.51 12.10 -11.47
CA LEU A 307 -0.82 10.81 -11.57
C LEU A 307 0.67 10.97 -11.88
N ASP A 308 1.04 11.93 -12.70
CA ASP A 308 2.43 12.23 -13.03
C ASP A 308 3.25 12.59 -11.78
N VAL A 309 2.66 13.36 -10.86
CA VAL A 309 3.34 13.81 -9.63
C VAL A 309 3.24 12.80 -8.48
N ASN A 310 2.12 12.07 -8.36
CA ASN A 310 1.80 11.30 -7.14
C ASN A 310 1.91 9.78 -7.29
N SER A 311 2.11 9.27 -8.52
CA SER A 311 2.28 7.84 -8.70
C SER A 311 3.61 7.36 -8.15
N LEU A 312 3.58 6.30 -7.36
CA LEU A 312 4.78 5.76 -6.71
C LEU A 312 5.19 4.47 -7.40
N VAL A 313 6.46 4.38 -7.76
CA VAL A 313 7.06 3.11 -8.20
C VAL A 313 7.28 2.22 -6.99
N GLU A 314 6.96 0.94 -7.14
CA GLU A 314 7.12 -0.03 -6.07
C GLU A 314 8.60 -0.39 -5.83
N ASP A 315 8.87 -0.86 -4.62
CA ASP A 315 10.21 -1.20 -4.17
C ASP A 315 10.65 -2.64 -4.51
N ALA A 316 11.88 -2.98 -4.12
CA ALA A 316 12.46 -4.29 -4.34
C ALA A 316 11.73 -5.44 -3.62
N VAL A 317 10.89 -5.17 -2.61
CA VAL A 317 10.11 -6.20 -1.93
C VAL A 317 9.08 -6.78 -2.88
N SER A 318 8.35 -5.91 -3.60
CA SER A 318 7.39 -6.33 -4.62
C SER A 318 8.07 -7.13 -5.75
N ALA A 319 9.26 -6.72 -6.18
CA ALA A 319 10.05 -7.47 -7.16
C ALA A 319 10.40 -8.88 -6.67
N LYS A 320 10.72 -9.05 -5.38
CA LYS A 320 11.00 -10.37 -4.77
C LYS A 320 9.75 -11.25 -4.74
N VAL A 321 8.59 -10.69 -4.42
CA VAL A 321 7.30 -11.42 -4.42
C VAL A 321 7.00 -11.99 -5.79
N MET A 322 7.27 -11.23 -6.86
CA MET A 322 7.09 -11.68 -8.24
C MET A 322 8.17 -12.69 -8.70
N GLY A 323 9.13 -13.02 -7.83
CA GLY A 323 10.20 -13.98 -8.10
C GLY A 323 11.26 -13.47 -9.05
N LYS A 324 11.44 -12.11 -9.17
CA LYS A 324 12.37 -11.56 -10.13
C LYS A 324 12.90 -10.21 -9.90
N ASN A 325 13.53 -9.56 -10.12
CA ASN A 325 14.54 -8.84 -10.04
C ASN A 325 14.85 -7.66 -10.99
N LYS A 326 15.29 -7.80 -12.16
CA LYS A 326 15.75 -6.68 -12.98
C LYS A 326 14.70 -6.12 -13.94
N GLU A 327 13.70 -6.92 -14.28
CA GLU A 327 12.66 -6.56 -15.26
C GLU A 327 11.30 -6.29 -14.61
N TYR A 328 11.25 -6.32 -13.27
CA TYR A 328 10.04 -6.00 -12.53
C TYR A 328 9.76 -4.49 -12.61
N TYR A 329 8.50 -4.19 -12.87
CA TYR A 329 7.96 -2.85 -12.78
C TYR A 329 6.63 -2.89 -12.03
N GLY A 330 6.42 -1.93 -11.14
CA GLY A 330 5.18 -1.74 -10.42
C GLY A 330 4.94 -0.27 -10.17
N VAL A 331 3.71 0.17 -10.37
CA VAL A 331 3.26 1.53 -10.13
C VAL A 331 1.93 1.50 -9.39
N GLY A 332 1.67 2.50 -8.54
CA GLY A 332 0.42 2.63 -7.82
C GLY A 332 0.20 4.02 -7.26
N LEU A 333 -1.04 4.30 -6.86
CA LEU A 333 -1.44 5.54 -6.22
C LEU A 333 -1.89 5.29 -4.78
N TRP A 334 -1.12 5.81 -3.81
CA TRP A 334 -1.43 5.77 -2.38
C TRP A 334 -1.62 7.19 -1.85
N THR A 335 -2.86 7.65 -1.76
CA THR A 335 -3.20 9.06 -1.55
C THR A 335 -2.52 9.70 -0.33
N LEU A 336 -2.50 9.02 0.83
CA LEU A 336 -1.83 9.57 2.01
C LEU A 336 -0.30 9.49 1.90
N ALA A 337 0.25 8.45 1.29
CA ALA A 337 1.70 8.33 1.10
C ALA A 337 2.27 9.35 0.10
N SER A 338 1.43 9.92 -0.76
CA SER A 338 1.82 11.00 -1.70
C SER A 338 2.23 12.30 -0.99
N PHE A 339 1.86 12.47 0.28
CA PHE A 339 2.33 13.61 1.09
C PHE A 339 3.71 13.40 1.74
N ILE A 340 4.38 12.28 1.46
CA ILE A 340 5.74 12.04 1.97
C ILE A 340 6.75 12.58 0.97
N ASN A 341 7.34 13.72 1.28
CA ASN A 341 8.32 14.37 0.41
C ASN A 341 9.66 13.62 0.32
N HIS A 342 10.43 13.97 -0.70
CA HIS A 342 11.76 13.43 -0.90
C HIS A 342 12.82 14.05 0.03
N SER A 343 13.74 13.22 0.50
CA SER A 343 15.03 13.67 1.05
C SER A 343 16.14 12.68 0.66
N CYS A 344 17.32 13.19 0.28
CA CYS A 344 18.53 12.37 0.17
C CYS A 344 19.06 11.92 1.54
N LEU A 345 18.43 12.39 2.62
CA LEU A 345 18.67 12.02 4.01
C LEU A 345 17.34 11.63 4.66
N PRO A 346 16.70 10.52 4.20
CA PRO A 346 15.36 10.17 4.61
C PRO A 346 15.32 9.72 6.07
N ASN A 347 14.15 9.90 6.71
CA ASN A 347 13.89 9.40 8.06
C ASN A 347 12.82 8.31 8.08
N ALA A 348 12.18 8.04 6.95
CA ALA A 348 11.21 6.98 6.78
C ALA A 348 11.53 6.09 5.58
N ARG A 349 11.01 4.88 5.60
CA ARG A 349 11.13 3.89 4.54
C ARG A 349 9.76 3.34 4.18
N ARG A 350 9.55 3.08 2.89
CA ARG A 350 8.36 2.43 2.36
C ARG A 350 8.65 0.98 2.03
N LEU A 351 7.69 0.11 2.30
CA LEU A 351 7.63 -1.27 1.82
C LEU A 351 6.27 -1.48 1.18
N HIS A 352 6.21 -2.08 0.01
CA HIS A 352 4.96 -2.42 -0.66
C HIS A 352 4.62 -3.89 -0.44
N VAL A 353 3.41 -4.16 0.05
CA VAL A 353 2.93 -5.51 0.40
C VAL A 353 1.53 -5.68 -0.18
N GLY A 354 1.42 -6.39 -1.30
CA GLY A 354 0.17 -6.41 -2.04
C GLY A 354 -0.27 -5.00 -2.41
N GLU A 355 -1.53 -4.67 -2.19
CA GLU A 355 -2.09 -3.34 -2.47
C GLU A 355 -1.70 -2.27 -1.41
N TYR A 356 -0.89 -2.62 -0.40
CA TYR A 356 -0.58 -1.72 0.71
C TYR A 356 0.82 -1.14 0.62
N ALA A 357 0.94 0.16 0.91
CA ALA A 357 2.20 0.79 1.26
C ALA A 357 2.32 0.84 2.79
N ILE A 358 3.41 0.29 3.31
CA ILE A 358 3.76 0.30 4.72
C ILE A 358 4.90 1.28 4.90
N VAL A 359 4.72 2.31 5.72
CA VAL A 359 5.74 3.31 6.01
C VAL A 359 6.15 3.23 7.47
N HIS A 360 7.44 3.14 7.72
CA HIS A 360 7.99 3.11 9.06
C HIS A 360 9.23 4.01 9.20
N ALA A 361 9.55 4.41 10.41
CA ALA A 361 10.72 5.22 10.70
C ALA A 361 12.00 4.39 10.49
N SER A 362 12.91 4.86 9.63
CA SER A 362 14.23 4.24 9.42
C SER A 362 15.25 4.67 10.48
N ARG A 363 15.03 5.82 11.13
CA ARG A 363 15.73 6.36 12.28
C ARG A 363 14.76 7.04 13.24
N ASP A 364 15.24 7.53 14.37
CA ASP A 364 14.41 8.32 15.27
C ASP A 364 14.00 9.64 14.61
N ILE A 365 12.71 10.00 14.76
CA ILE A 365 12.08 11.22 14.24
C ILE A 365 11.56 12.02 15.43
N LYS A 366 11.85 13.31 15.49
CA LYS A 366 11.38 14.19 16.55
C LYS A 366 9.96 14.70 16.25
N ALA A 367 9.21 15.04 17.30
CA ALA A 367 7.96 15.79 17.13
C ALA A 367 8.20 17.08 16.34
N GLY A 368 7.33 17.36 15.37
CA GLY A 368 7.46 18.50 14.45
C GLY A 368 8.43 18.28 13.28
N GLU A 369 9.18 17.17 13.21
CA GLU A 369 10.04 16.84 12.08
C GLU A 369 9.21 16.33 10.90
N GLU A 370 9.53 16.78 9.69
CA GLU A 370 8.92 16.29 8.46
C GLU A 370 9.33 14.85 8.19
N ILE A 371 8.37 14.01 7.82
CA ILE A 371 8.58 12.62 7.44
C ILE A 371 8.92 12.58 5.95
N THR A 372 10.11 12.10 5.64
CA THR A 372 10.64 12.07 4.27
C THR A 372 11.11 10.69 3.88
N SER A 373 10.98 10.35 2.59
CA SER A 373 11.48 9.10 2.01
C SER A 373 12.42 9.39 0.83
N ALA A 374 13.20 8.41 0.42
CA ALA A 374 13.94 8.49 -0.83
C ALA A 374 13.02 8.11 -2.01
N TYR A 375 12.98 8.92 -3.06
CA TYR A 375 12.25 8.62 -4.30
C TYR A 375 13.10 7.78 -5.26
N PHE A 376 14.42 7.90 -5.13
CA PHE A 376 15.41 7.18 -5.90
C PHE A 376 16.54 6.67 -4.99
N ASP A 377 17.47 5.90 -5.52
CA ASP A 377 18.61 5.39 -4.75
C ASP A 377 19.55 6.53 -4.35
N VAL A 378 19.57 6.82 -3.05
CA VAL A 378 20.43 7.85 -2.43
C VAL A 378 21.73 7.29 -1.86
N LEU A 379 21.86 5.96 -1.78
CA LEU A 379 23.08 5.26 -1.43
C LEU A 379 23.86 4.97 -2.72
N SER A 380 25.18 5.10 -2.71
CA SER A 380 26.02 4.99 -3.93
C SER A 380 25.73 6.03 -5.02
N SER A 381 25.15 7.17 -4.65
CA SER A 381 24.84 8.23 -5.60
C SER A 381 25.53 9.53 -5.18
N PRO A 382 26.59 9.96 -5.90
CA PRO A 382 27.23 11.26 -5.74
C PRO A 382 26.24 12.42 -5.95
N LEU A 383 26.64 13.63 -5.53
CA LEU A 383 25.77 14.82 -5.53
C LEU A 383 25.17 15.11 -6.91
N GLU A 384 25.99 15.14 -7.96
CA GLU A 384 25.51 15.50 -9.31
C GLU A 384 24.49 14.48 -9.83
N LYS A 385 24.75 13.18 -9.66
CA LYS A 385 23.79 12.14 -10.02
C LYS A 385 22.47 12.29 -9.28
N ARG A 386 22.50 12.67 -7.99
CA ARG A 386 21.26 12.90 -7.23
C ARG A 386 20.53 14.17 -7.69
N LYS A 387 21.23 15.19 -8.14
CA LYS A 387 20.62 16.38 -8.75
C LYS A 387 19.91 16.03 -10.06
N GLU A 388 20.58 15.34 -10.96
CA GLU A 388 20.00 14.88 -12.23
C GLU A 388 18.71 14.03 -11.98
N MET A 389 18.77 13.11 -11.00
CA MET A 389 17.60 12.31 -10.63
C MET A 389 16.47 13.17 -10.05
N ALA A 390 16.76 14.16 -9.21
CA ALA A 390 15.74 15.06 -8.67
C ALA A 390 15.13 15.95 -9.76
N GLU A 391 15.95 16.45 -10.68
CA GLU A 391 15.52 17.24 -11.84
C GLU A 391 14.60 16.44 -12.77
N SER A 392 14.87 15.13 -12.98
CA SER A 392 13.98 14.26 -13.76
C SER A 392 12.62 14.06 -13.11
N TRP A 393 12.51 14.30 -11.79
CA TRP A 393 11.25 14.34 -11.03
C TRP A 393 10.67 15.76 -10.90
N GLY A 394 11.25 16.75 -11.57
CA GLY A 394 10.78 18.14 -11.58
C GLY A 394 11.10 18.96 -10.33
N PHE A 395 12.05 18.55 -9.48
CA PHE A 395 12.40 19.29 -8.27
C PHE A 395 13.91 19.38 -8.01
N CYS A 396 14.30 20.33 -7.14
CA CYS A 396 15.66 20.46 -6.61
C CYS A 396 15.70 20.08 -5.13
N CYS A 397 16.48 19.07 -4.75
CA CYS A 397 16.56 18.65 -3.36
C CYS A 397 17.37 19.62 -2.50
N GLY A 398 16.72 20.28 -1.54
CA GLY A 398 17.31 21.20 -0.58
C GLY A 398 17.68 20.59 0.78
N CYS A 399 17.77 19.26 0.92
CA CYS A 399 18.08 18.63 2.20
C CYS A 399 19.49 18.97 2.72
N SER A 400 19.72 18.73 4.02
CA SER A 400 21.01 19.06 4.67
C SER A 400 22.21 18.36 4.05
N ARG A 401 22.04 17.14 3.52
CA ARG A 401 23.08 16.40 2.79
C ARG A 401 23.46 17.12 1.49
N CYS A 402 22.47 17.48 0.69
CA CYS A 402 22.72 18.18 -0.58
C CYS A 402 23.37 19.55 -0.34
N LYS A 403 22.92 20.30 0.66
CA LYS A 403 23.54 21.58 1.05
C LYS A 403 25.01 21.41 1.47
N PHE A 404 25.31 20.43 2.34
CA PHE A 404 26.64 20.11 2.78
C PHE A 404 27.57 19.73 1.62
N GLU A 405 27.14 18.78 0.80
CA GLU A 405 27.96 18.31 -0.32
C GLU A 405 28.14 19.41 -1.39
N SER A 406 27.13 20.23 -1.69
CA SER A 406 27.25 21.36 -2.61
C SER A 406 28.33 22.36 -2.14
N LEU A 407 28.35 22.67 -0.84
CA LEU A 407 29.39 23.53 -0.28
C LEU A 407 30.79 22.91 -0.42
N LEU A 408 30.89 21.61 -0.16
CA LEU A 408 32.13 20.87 -0.24
C LEU A 408 32.68 20.82 -1.68
N TYR A 409 31.79 20.64 -2.67
CA TYR A 409 32.13 20.63 -4.11
C TYR A 409 32.63 21.98 -4.61
N VAL A 410 32.07 23.09 -4.11
CA VAL A 410 32.52 24.43 -4.48
C VAL A 410 33.88 24.72 -3.90
N THR A 411 34.18 24.27 -2.69
CA THR A 411 35.39 24.57 -1.96
C THR A 411 36.58 23.64 -2.25
N ASN A 412 36.31 22.43 -2.84
CA ASN A 412 37.36 21.41 -3.02
C ASN A 412 37.29 20.78 -4.44
N GLN A 413 38.21 21.17 -5.29
CA GLN A 413 38.31 20.62 -6.65
C GLN A 413 38.64 19.11 -6.66
N GLU A 414 39.37 18.62 -5.66
CA GLU A 414 39.75 17.19 -5.53
C GLU A 414 38.59 16.23 -5.56
N ILE A 415 37.39 16.66 -5.12
CA ILE A 415 36.17 15.79 -5.16
C ILE A 415 35.75 15.52 -6.60
N ARG A 416 35.78 16.52 -7.46
CA ARG A 416 35.47 16.37 -8.88
C ARG A 416 36.50 15.50 -9.60
N GLU A 417 37.77 15.63 -9.25
CA GLU A 417 38.84 14.78 -9.78
C GLU A 417 38.65 13.32 -9.36
N LEU A 418 38.19 13.09 -8.11
CA LEU A 418 37.85 11.77 -7.62
C LEU A 418 36.69 11.15 -8.43
N GLU A 419 35.62 11.90 -8.67
CA GLU A 419 34.47 11.41 -9.44
C GLU A 419 34.83 11.09 -10.89
N MET A 420 35.58 11.98 -11.55
CA MET A 420 36.09 11.69 -12.88
C MET A 420 37.03 10.47 -12.90
N GLY A 421 37.79 10.25 -11.83
CA GLY A 421 38.61 9.06 -11.67
C GLY A 421 37.77 7.78 -11.56
N LEU A 422 36.68 7.81 -10.79
CA LEU A 422 35.76 6.68 -10.67
C LEU A 422 35.08 6.32 -11.99
N GLU A 423 34.67 7.31 -12.76
CA GLU A 423 34.10 7.10 -14.11
C GLU A 423 35.12 6.47 -15.07
N ARG A 424 36.41 6.75 -14.89
CA ARG A 424 37.51 6.16 -15.69
C ARG A 424 37.99 4.81 -15.16
N GLY A 425 37.34 4.23 -14.13
CA GLY A 425 37.61 2.91 -13.60
C GLY A 425 38.81 2.83 -12.65
N VAL A 426 39.01 3.85 -11.82
CA VAL A 426 39.98 3.80 -10.71
C VAL A 426 39.66 2.61 -9.79
N ASP A 427 40.69 1.88 -9.34
CA ASP A 427 40.57 0.78 -8.38
C ASP A 427 39.83 1.20 -7.11
N ALA A 428 38.83 0.42 -6.71
CA ALA A 428 37.93 0.75 -5.59
C ALA A 428 38.71 1.02 -4.27
N GLY A 429 39.79 0.30 -4.04
CA GLY A 429 40.61 0.50 -2.84
C GLY A 429 41.35 1.84 -2.85
N ASN A 430 41.82 2.27 -4.02
CA ASN A 430 42.42 3.60 -4.17
C ASN A 430 41.34 4.68 -4.02
N ALA A 431 40.16 4.51 -4.58
CA ALA A 431 39.06 5.44 -4.44
C ALA A 431 38.65 5.63 -2.97
N VAL A 432 38.45 4.55 -2.21
CA VAL A 432 38.14 4.62 -0.77
C VAL A 432 39.26 5.34 -0.01
N TYR A 433 40.51 5.03 -0.31
CA TYR A 433 41.66 5.70 0.31
C TYR A 433 41.65 7.22 0.01
N MET A 434 41.38 7.61 -1.22
CA MET A 434 41.29 9.03 -1.61
C MET A 434 40.14 9.76 -0.90
N VAL A 435 38.96 9.10 -0.76
CA VAL A 435 37.82 9.64 0.00
C VAL A 435 38.20 9.87 1.47
N GLU A 436 38.80 8.88 2.12
CA GLU A 436 39.14 8.96 3.54
C GLU A 436 40.24 9.98 3.83
N GLU A 437 41.29 10.04 3.00
CA GLU A 437 42.34 11.06 3.11
C GLU A 437 41.81 12.46 2.72
N GLY A 438 40.97 12.53 1.70
CA GLY A 438 40.26 13.76 1.33
C GLY A 438 39.45 14.33 2.50
N MET A 439 38.65 13.49 3.16
CA MET A 439 37.85 13.92 4.32
C MET A 439 38.72 14.50 5.45
N LYS A 440 39.96 14.03 5.63
CA LYS A 440 40.91 14.62 6.60
C LYS A 440 41.36 16.01 6.15
N ARG A 441 41.74 16.18 4.86
CA ARG A 441 42.17 17.45 4.29
C ARG A 441 41.04 18.47 4.25
N TRP A 442 39.84 18.05 3.87
CA TRP A 442 38.64 18.89 3.81
C TRP A 442 38.02 19.16 5.20
N LYS A 443 38.63 18.65 6.27
CA LYS A 443 38.20 18.82 7.66
C LYS A 443 36.77 18.35 7.92
N VAL A 444 36.29 17.32 7.19
CA VAL A 444 34.97 16.70 7.40
C VAL A 444 34.98 15.95 8.73
N LYS A 445 33.99 16.22 9.59
CA LYS A 445 33.92 15.68 10.96
C LYS A 445 32.55 15.07 11.28
N GLY A 446 32.52 14.23 12.29
CA GLY A 446 31.29 13.70 12.86
C GLY A 446 30.40 13.00 11.82
N LYS A 447 29.12 13.35 11.81
CA LYS A 447 28.11 12.76 10.92
C LYS A 447 28.36 13.04 9.43
N ASP A 448 29.05 14.14 9.08
CA ASP A 448 29.31 14.51 7.69
C ASP A 448 30.20 13.48 6.97
N LYS A 449 31.05 12.76 7.71
CA LYS A 449 31.79 11.61 7.15
C LYS A 449 30.86 10.52 6.62
N GLY A 450 29.79 10.24 7.35
CA GLY A 450 28.76 9.27 6.94
C GLY A 450 28.05 9.69 5.65
N LEU A 451 27.81 10.99 5.44
CA LEU A 451 27.18 11.51 4.23
C LEU A 451 28.04 11.22 2.99
N LEU A 452 29.35 11.55 3.04
CA LEU A 452 30.26 11.25 1.93
C LEU A 452 30.45 9.75 1.70
N ARG A 453 30.60 8.95 2.77
CA ARG A 453 30.67 7.50 2.66
C ARG A 453 29.43 6.92 1.99
N ALA A 454 28.25 7.49 2.28
CA ALA A 454 27.01 7.10 1.62
C ALA A 454 27.02 7.42 0.12
N SER A 455 27.58 8.57 -0.29
CA SER A 455 27.69 8.96 -1.69
C SER A 455 28.60 8.02 -2.50
N TYR A 456 29.63 7.54 -1.87
CA TYR A 456 30.60 6.61 -2.47
C TYR A 456 30.43 5.16 -2.00
N TRP A 457 29.26 4.78 -1.45
CA TRP A 457 29.03 3.46 -0.87
C TRP A 457 29.42 2.31 -1.82
N GLY A 458 29.18 2.44 -3.13
CA GLY A 458 29.51 1.38 -4.10
C GLY A 458 30.96 0.93 -4.04
N VAL A 459 31.92 1.84 -3.88
CA VAL A 459 33.35 1.47 -3.78
C VAL A 459 33.70 0.90 -2.40
N TYR A 460 32.98 1.30 -1.34
CA TYR A 460 33.14 0.67 -0.02
C TYR A 460 32.59 -0.76 -0.02
N ASP A 461 31.44 -0.98 -0.64
CA ASP A 461 30.85 -2.31 -0.76
C ASP A 461 31.74 -3.26 -1.56
N GLU A 462 32.27 -2.82 -2.69
CA GLU A 462 33.20 -3.57 -3.53
C GLU A 462 34.45 -3.99 -2.75
N ILE A 463 35.08 -3.07 -2.00
CA ILE A 463 36.31 -3.38 -1.28
C ILE A 463 36.06 -4.34 -0.11
N TYR A 464 34.98 -4.17 0.68
CA TYR A 464 34.68 -5.06 1.79
C TYR A 464 34.16 -6.43 1.35
N SER A 465 33.58 -6.53 0.18
CA SER A 465 33.16 -7.80 -0.42
C SER A 465 34.31 -8.59 -1.04
N SER A 466 35.46 -7.96 -1.33
CA SER A 466 36.61 -8.57 -2.00
C SER A 466 37.78 -8.84 -1.04
N GLU A 467 38.07 -10.12 -0.76
CA GLU A 467 39.24 -10.50 0.05
C GLU A 467 40.58 -9.99 -0.56
N ARG A 468 40.70 -9.97 -1.89
CA ARG A 468 41.88 -9.50 -2.58
C ARG A 468 42.13 -8.02 -2.31
N LEU A 469 41.10 -7.21 -2.41
CA LEU A 469 41.18 -5.76 -2.14
C LEU A 469 41.42 -5.52 -0.65
N MET A 470 40.76 -6.26 0.24
CA MET A 470 40.97 -6.15 1.69
C MET A 470 42.40 -6.52 2.12
N ARG A 471 43.03 -7.54 1.53
CA ARG A 471 44.44 -7.86 1.81
C ARG A 471 45.38 -6.71 1.43
N ARG A 472 45.09 -5.99 0.33
CA ARG A 472 45.92 -4.88 -0.17
C ARG A 472 45.68 -3.56 0.58
N TRP A 473 44.42 -3.25 0.88
CA TRP A 473 44.00 -1.92 1.34
C TRP A 473 43.51 -1.89 2.78
N GLY A 474 43.09 -2.98 3.39
CA GLY A 474 42.41 -3.02 4.67
C GLY A 474 43.14 -2.35 5.85
N ARG A 475 44.49 -2.27 5.78
CA ARG A 475 45.27 -1.54 6.80
C ARG A 475 45.30 -0.01 6.59
N LYS A 476 44.89 0.47 5.42
CA LYS A 476 44.94 1.88 5.02
C LYS A 476 43.60 2.59 5.05
N ILE A 477 42.51 1.82 5.23
CA ILE A 477 41.12 2.30 5.22
C ILE A 477 40.44 1.96 6.55
N PRO A 478 39.34 2.64 6.92
CA PRO A 478 38.57 2.28 8.11
C PRO A 478 38.04 0.84 8.06
N THR A 479 37.73 0.28 9.22
CA THR A 479 37.07 -1.02 9.27
C THR A 479 35.63 -0.91 8.74
N MET A 480 35.11 -2.02 8.24
CA MET A 480 33.77 -2.10 7.70
C MET A 480 32.72 -1.62 8.73
N GLU A 481 32.85 -2.02 9.98
CA GLU A 481 31.92 -1.66 11.05
C GLU A 481 31.85 -0.14 11.26
N VAL A 482 33.01 0.56 11.23
CA VAL A 482 33.07 2.03 11.35
C VAL A 482 32.37 2.70 10.19
N VAL A 483 32.51 2.16 8.99
CA VAL A 483 31.88 2.73 7.79
C VAL A 483 30.37 2.47 7.81
N VAL A 484 29.95 1.23 8.07
CA VAL A 484 28.53 0.87 8.17
C VAL A 484 27.82 1.67 9.26
N ASP A 485 28.41 1.79 10.46
CA ASP A 485 27.84 2.61 11.54
C ASP A 485 27.66 4.05 11.11
N SER A 486 28.70 4.67 10.51
CA SER A 486 28.63 6.08 10.08
C SER A 486 27.63 6.32 8.96
N VAL A 487 27.46 5.38 8.03
CA VAL A 487 26.48 5.48 6.95
C VAL A 487 25.08 5.26 7.50
N SER A 488 24.87 4.26 8.32
CA SER A 488 23.55 3.96 8.91
C SER A 488 23.04 5.07 9.84
N ASP A 489 23.92 5.77 10.52
CA ASP A 489 23.55 6.90 11.39
C ASP A 489 23.00 8.11 10.61
N VAL A 490 23.33 8.23 9.34
CA VAL A 490 22.89 9.35 8.49
C VAL A 490 21.80 8.96 7.50
N THR A 491 21.91 7.81 6.82
CA THR A 491 20.95 7.38 5.80
C THR A 491 19.83 6.49 6.35
N GLY A 492 19.94 6.07 7.60
CA GLY A 492 19.10 5.01 8.16
C GLY A 492 19.55 3.63 7.68
N SER A 493 18.70 2.64 7.90
CA SER A 493 19.00 1.25 7.54
C SER A 493 18.81 0.98 6.06
N ASP A 494 19.73 0.22 5.47
CA ASP A 494 19.67 -0.25 4.08
C ASP A 494 20.00 -1.74 4.01
N GLU A 495 19.40 -2.45 3.04
CA GLU A 495 19.62 -3.90 2.88
C GLU A 495 21.09 -4.21 2.58
N ARG A 496 21.77 -3.37 1.82
CA ARG A 496 23.19 -3.54 1.45
C ARG A 496 24.09 -3.49 2.68
N LEU A 497 23.84 -2.52 3.59
CA LEU A 497 24.55 -2.42 4.86
C LEU A 497 24.35 -3.68 5.73
N MET A 498 23.11 -4.15 5.79
CA MET A 498 22.75 -5.32 6.59
C MET A 498 23.38 -6.60 6.02
N LYS A 499 23.32 -6.81 4.71
CA LYS A 499 23.93 -7.97 4.04
C LYS A 499 25.43 -8.05 4.28
N LEU A 500 26.12 -6.93 4.12
CA LEU A 500 27.57 -6.88 4.32
C LEU A 500 27.96 -7.31 5.74
N LEU A 501 27.24 -6.83 6.77
CA LEU A 501 27.47 -7.26 8.16
C LEU A 501 27.14 -8.74 8.40
N VAL A 502 26.05 -9.24 7.83
CA VAL A 502 25.65 -10.65 7.96
C VAL A 502 26.70 -11.56 7.33
N GLU A 503 27.22 -11.22 6.15
CA GLU A 503 28.27 -11.97 5.48
C GLU A 503 29.58 -11.97 6.27
N ASP A 504 29.96 -10.85 6.86
CA ASP A 504 31.15 -10.74 7.70
C ASP A 504 31.04 -11.60 8.96
N VAL A 505 29.89 -11.55 9.64
CA VAL A 505 29.63 -12.40 10.80
C VAL A 505 29.69 -13.89 10.43
N LYS A 506 29.10 -14.28 9.29
CA LYS A 506 29.18 -15.67 8.81
C LYS A 506 30.60 -16.12 8.50
N LYS A 507 31.45 -15.23 7.96
CA LYS A 507 32.86 -15.54 7.68
C LYS A 507 33.71 -15.66 8.94
N LYS A 508 33.46 -14.82 9.95
CA LYS A 508 34.23 -14.83 11.22
C LYS A 508 33.85 -15.99 12.16
N ASN A 509 32.62 -16.45 12.09
CA ASN A 509 32.07 -17.33 13.13
C ASN A 509 31.81 -18.74 12.59
N GLY A 510 32.78 -19.57 12.64
CA GLY A 510 32.58 -21.03 12.61
C GLY A 510 31.74 -21.58 13.80
N GLY A 511 30.91 -20.74 14.45
CA GLY A 511 29.97 -21.19 15.47
C GLY A 511 29.68 -20.30 16.68
N CYS A 512 30.33 -19.16 16.87
CA CYS A 512 30.04 -18.31 18.04
C CYS A 512 29.98 -16.84 17.65
N SER A 513 28.77 -16.29 17.49
CA SER A 513 28.56 -14.87 17.16
C SER A 513 28.73 -13.98 18.39
N ASN A 514 29.43 -12.86 18.21
CA ASN A 514 29.54 -11.82 19.22
C ASN A 514 28.17 -11.12 19.38
N ILE A 515 27.65 -11.03 20.60
CA ILE A 515 26.35 -10.44 20.95
C ILE A 515 26.24 -9.02 20.38
N THR A 516 27.31 -8.25 20.40
CA THR A 516 27.35 -6.85 19.92
C THR A 516 27.13 -6.73 18.40
N GLU A 517 27.73 -7.64 17.61
CA GLU A 517 27.55 -7.66 16.14
C GLU A 517 26.11 -8.04 15.79
N MET A 518 25.55 -8.96 16.54
CA MET A 518 24.17 -9.39 16.42
C MET A 518 23.17 -8.27 16.70
N GLU A 519 23.41 -7.48 17.74
CA GLU A 519 22.58 -6.33 18.07
C GLU A 519 22.62 -5.25 16.97
N LYS A 520 23.77 -5.05 16.31
CA LYS A 520 23.89 -4.16 15.17
C LYS A 520 23.05 -4.62 13.98
N ILE A 521 23.16 -5.89 13.60
CA ILE A 521 22.36 -6.46 12.51
C ILE A 521 20.86 -6.32 12.80
N LEU A 522 20.45 -6.58 14.05
CA LEU A 522 19.05 -6.41 14.44
C LEU A 522 18.59 -4.96 14.42
N LYS A 523 19.45 -4.00 14.81
CA LYS A 523 19.15 -2.57 14.72
C LYS A 523 18.91 -2.17 13.26
N LEU A 524 19.79 -2.61 12.35
CA LEU A 524 19.64 -2.36 10.91
C LEU A 524 18.39 -3.05 10.34
N GLY A 525 18.15 -4.31 10.67
CA GLY A 525 16.96 -5.04 10.25
C GLY A 525 15.67 -4.38 10.73
N LYS A 526 15.65 -3.85 11.95
CA LYS A 526 14.51 -3.09 12.49
C LYS A 526 14.27 -1.78 11.74
N GLY A 527 15.33 -1.07 11.36
CA GLY A 527 15.20 0.14 10.56
C GLY A 527 14.85 -0.13 9.09
N PHE A 528 15.18 -1.32 8.57
CA PHE A 528 14.88 -1.72 7.20
C PHE A 528 13.46 -2.28 7.03
N TYR A 529 13.08 -3.25 7.87
CA TYR A 529 11.76 -3.91 7.80
C TYR A 529 10.71 -3.29 8.73
N GLY A 530 11.11 -2.43 9.65
CA GLY A 530 10.23 -1.92 10.71
C GLY A 530 9.97 -2.95 11.81
N LYS A 531 9.13 -2.58 12.77
CA LYS A 531 8.67 -3.47 13.87
C LYS A 531 7.67 -4.53 13.40
N VAL A 532 7.33 -4.55 12.12
CA VAL A 532 6.47 -5.59 11.52
C VAL A 532 7.18 -6.95 11.42
N VAL A 533 8.47 -7.00 11.72
CA VAL A 533 9.24 -8.24 11.79
C VAL A 533 9.69 -8.49 13.23
N SER A 534 9.35 -9.66 13.77
CA SER A 534 9.71 -10.03 15.13
C SER A 534 11.24 -10.24 15.26
N LYS A 535 11.83 -9.68 16.32
CA LYS A 535 13.26 -9.76 16.61
C LYS A 535 13.78 -11.21 16.64
N ARG A 536 13.01 -12.11 17.26
CA ARG A 536 13.40 -13.53 17.41
C ARG A 536 13.42 -14.25 16.07
N LYS A 537 12.40 -14.03 15.22
CA LYS A 537 12.32 -14.65 13.90
C LYS A 537 13.40 -14.11 12.97
N ALA A 538 13.61 -12.78 12.97
CA ALA A 538 14.69 -12.14 12.21
C ALA A 538 16.07 -12.72 12.55
N MET A 539 16.35 -12.93 13.82
CA MET A 539 17.61 -13.55 14.27
C MET A 539 17.80 -14.96 13.71
N LYS A 540 16.78 -15.81 13.86
CA LYS A 540 16.87 -17.20 13.38
C LYS A 540 17.18 -17.25 11.88
N THR A 541 16.46 -16.46 11.08
CA THR A 541 16.59 -16.50 9.62
C THR A 541 17.86 -15.84 9.10
N LEU A 542 18.25 -14.69 9.65
CA LEU A 542 19.45 -13.97 9.20
C LEU A 542 20.75 -14.74 9.51
N LEU A 543 20.72 -15.56 10.53
CA LEU A 543 21.90 -16.32 10.98
C LEU A 543 21.91 -17.77 10.53
N GLY A 544 20.81 -18.24 9.90
CA GLY A 544 20.69 -19.65 9.53
C GLY A 544 20.60 -20.58 10.75
N LEU A 545 20.06 -20.10 11.86
CA LEU A 545 19.75 -20.88 13.05
C LEU A 545 18.30 -21.37 12.93
N GLU A 546 18.07 -22.41 12.13
CA GLU A 546 16.78 -23.11 12.10
C GLU A 546 16.55 -23.97 13.35
#